data_ea3a7df6261b25a0edd2e37261dcffad
#
_entry.id   ea3a7df6261b25a0edd2e37261dcffad
#
_cell.length_a   1.000
_cell.length_b   1.000
_cell.length_c   1.000
_cell.angle_alpha   90.00
_cell.angle_beta   90.00
_cell.angle_gamma   90.00
#
_symmetry.space_group_name_H-M   'P 1'
#
loop_
_entity.id
_entity.type
_entity.pdbx_description
1 polymer ?
#
loop_
_entity_poly.entity_id
_entity_poly.type
_entity_poly.pdbx_seq_one_letter_code
_entity_poly.pdbx_strand_id
1 'polypeptide(L)'
;MDIYAIICTRSREQVTQTTNTLLTYLAKCGIKVFLLADTKSLFSSYERAYKMINPNPEDIIIFCHDDIEIREDPEVFKKKLIDALEFSAVGFVGPAGTTCLGPDAVWWNIENWQAGKHRGRVTHLDKLNKEYVSPYGAPGEVVCLDGLFLAAKPKVIEDVGLSRPEFFEGEWDFYDIHYTTQA
;
A
#
# COMPACT_ATOMS: atom_id res chain seq x y z
N MET A 1 -15.10 12.33 7.54
CA MET A 1 -14.21 11.37 6.86
C MET A 1 -12.82 11.97 6.84
N ASP A 2 -11.90 11.39 7.56
CA ASP A 2 -10.48 11.71 7.55
C ASP A 2 -9.71 10.64 6.74
N ILE A 3 -8.53 11.00 6.26
CA ILE A 3 -7.62 10.06 5.59
C ILE A 3 -6.33 10.03 6.38
N TYR A 4 -5.87 8.85 6.74
CA TYR A 4 -4.64 8.63 7.51
C TYR A 4 -3.66 7.80 6.69
N ALA A 5 -2.39 8.18 6.68
CA ALA A 5 -1.31 7.38 6.10
C ALA A 5 -0.38 6.89 7.21
N ILE A 6 -0.15 5.59 7.25
CA ILE A 6 0.80 4.93 8.15
C ILE A 6 2.01 4.54 7.32
N ILE A 7 3.15 5.13 7.64
CA ILE A 7 4.42 4.93 6.95
C ILE A 7 5.43 4.38 7.95
N CYS A 8 6.09 3.29 7.60
CA CYS A 8 7.11 2.69 8.45
C CYS A 8 8.49 2.83 7.82
N THR A 9 9.48 3.26 8.59
CA THR A 9 10.89 3.25 8.19
C THR A 9 11.72 2.41 9.15
N ARG A 10 12.73 1.71 8.62
CA ARG A 10 13.61 0.84 9.42
C ARG A 10 14.49 1.63 10.37
N SER A 11 14.84 2.86 10.01
CA SER A 11 15.69 3.73 10.83
C SER A 11 15.36 5.20 10.56
N ARG A 12 15.45 6.03 11.60
CA ARG A 12 15.35 7.50 11.46
C ARG A 12 16.39 8.08 10.51
N GLU A 13 17.57 7.46 10.46
CA GLU A 13 18.65 7.88 9.57
C GLU A 13 18.36 7.56 8.10
N GLN A 14 17.37 6.69 7.84
CA GLN A 14 16.93 6.33 6.49
C GLN A 14 15.78 7.21 5.95
N VAL A 15 15.37 8.25 6.68
CA VAL A 15 14.45 9.24 6.15
C VAL A 15 15.14 10.00 5.02
N THR A 16 14.77 9.66 3.80
CA THR A 16 15.39 10.13 2.57
C THR A 16 14.72 11.40 2.04
N GLN A 17 15.28 11.96 0.96
CA GLN A 17 14.61 13.02 0.20
C GLN A 17 13.26 12.54 -0.36
N THR A 18 13.18 11.28 -0.80
CA THR A 18 11.94 10.67 -1.30
C THR A 18 10.89 10.63 -0.21
N THR A 19 11.24 10.19 1.00
CA THR A 19 10.34 10.21 2.16
C THR A 19 9.80 11.62 2.42
N ASN A 20 10.67 12.63 2.43
CA ASN A 20 10.26 14.02 2.65
C ASN A 20 9.33 14.55 1.54
N THR A 21 9.57 14.15 0.29
CA THR A 21 8.71 14.48 -0.85
C THR A 21 7.32 13.86 -0.66
N LEU A 22 7.26 12.57 -0.27
CA LEU A 22 6.01 11.87 0.04
C LEU A 22 5.23 12.57 1.17
N LEU A 23 5.90 12.88 2.30
CA LEU A 23 5.27 13.56 3.43
C LEU A 23 4.67 14.91 3.01
N THR A 24 5.42 15.68 2.21
CA THR A 24 4.97 16.98 1.69
C THR A 24 3.75 16.82 0.77
N TYR A 25 3.76 15.79 -0.08
CA TYR A 25 2.65 15.50 -0.97
C TYR A 25 1.38 15.12 -0.19
N LEU A 26 1.50 14.21 0.77
CA LEU A 26 0.37 13.79 1.61
C LEU A 26 -0.23 14.95 2.40
N ALA A 27 0.62 15.85 2.91
CA ALA A 27 0.16 17.06 3.58
C ALA A 27 -0.63 17.97 2.64
N LYS A 28 -0.24 18.13 1.37
CA LYS A 28 -1.00 18.87 0.36
C LYS A 28 -2.36 18.26 0.07
N CYS A 29 -2.47 16.93 0.14
CA CYS A 29 -3.76 16.22 0.03
C CYS A 29 -4.63 16.36 1.29
N GLY A 30 -4.13 16.98 2.38
CA GLY A 30 -4.82 17.03 3.68
C GLY A 30 -4.87 15.66 4.38
N ILE A 31 -3.93 14.76 4.07
CA ILE A 31 -3.83 13.43 4.68
C ILE A 31 -2.99 13.52 5.96
N LYS A 32 -3.50 12.96 7.05
CA LYS A 32 -2.83 12.91 8.34
C LYS A 32 -1.81 11.77 8.34
N VAL A 33 -0.54 12.05 8.65
CA VAL A 33 0.54 11.07 8.54
C VAL A 33 1.02 10.58 9.90
N PHE A 34 1.15 9.27 10.04
CA PHE A 34 1.81 8.57 11.13
C PHE A 34 3.11 7.94 10.60
N LEU A 35 4.23 8.63 10.79
CA LEU A 35 5.55 8.11 10.44
C LEU A 35 6.13 7.38 11.65
N LEU A 36 6.31 6.07 11.52
CA LEU A 36 6.91 5.21 12.53
C LEU A 36 8.35 4.90 12.18
N ALA A 37 9.28 5.47 12.92
CA ALA A 37 10.69 5.20 12.75
C ALA A 37 11.18 4.04 13.65
N ASP A 38 12.33 3.49 13.28
CA ASP A 38 12.98 2.38 13.99
C ASP A 38 12.07 1.13 14.07
N THR A 39 11.30 0.92 13.02
CA THR A 39 10.32 -0.16 12.91
C THR A 39 11.03 -1.51 12.73
N LYS A 40 10.66 -2.50 13.55
CA LYS A 40 11.18 -3.87 13.46
C LYS A 40 10.27 -4.80 12.68
N SER A 41 8.97 -4.50 12.65
CA SER A 41 7.94 -5.30 11.99
C SER A 41 6.88 -4.39 11.38
N LEU A 42 6.50 -4.61 10.13
CA LEU A 42 5.38 -3.91 9.50
C LEU A 42 4.06 -4.31 10.15
N PHE A 43 3.83 -5.61 10.38
CA PHE A 43 2.61 -6.10 11.00
C PHE A 43 2.32 -5.41 12.33
N SER A 44 3.24 -5.52 13.29
CA SER A 44 3.04 -4.95 14.62
C SER A 44 2.99 -3.42 14.61
N SER A 45 3.69 -2.78 13.69
CA SER A 45 3.70 -1.32 13.57
C SER A 45 2.40 -0.79 12.97
N TYR A 46 1.90 -1.41 11.92
CA TYR A 46 0.61 -1.08 11.31
C TYR A 46 -0.54 -1.30 12.30
N GLU A 47 -0.57 -2.46 12.99
CA GLU A 47 -1.57 -2.75 14.02
C GLU A 47 -1.56 -1.71 15.13
N ARG A 48 -0.36 -1.38 15.66
CA ARG A 48 -0.21 -0.38 16.72
C ARG A 48 -0.68 1.00 16.27
N ALA A 49 -0.25 1.46 15.09
CA ALA A 49 -0.65 2.75 14.56
C ALA A 49 -2.17 2.81 14.31
N TYR A 50 -2.75 1.77 13.73
CA TYR A 50 -4.18 1.66 13.52
C TYR A 50 -4.98 1.80 14.84
N LYS A 51 -4.56 1.07 15.88
CA LYS A 51 -5.16 1.18 17.22
C LYS A 51 -5.02 2.58 17.83
N MET A 52 -3.89 3.26 17.61
CA MET A 52 -3.67 4.64 18.06
C MET A 52 -4.53 5.66 17.31
N ILE A 53 -4.73 5.47 16.02
CA ILE A 53 -5.59 6.32 15.19
C ILE A 53 -7.04 6.18 15.65
N ASN A 54 -7.48 4.95 15.95
CA ASN A 54 -8.87 4.64 16.31
C ASN A 54 -9.86 5.27 15.31
N PRO A 55 -9.81 4.91 14.02
CA PRO A 55 -10.51 5.59 12.96
C PRO A 55 -12.03 5.40 13.05
N ASN A 56 -12.78 6.37 12.52
CA ASN A 56 -14.21 6.21 12.32
C ASN A 56 -14.49 5.29 11.11
N PRO A 57 -15.66 4.63 11.04
CA PRO A 57 -15.99 3.71 9.94
C PRO A 57 -15.86 4.29 8.53
N GLU A 58 -16.04 5.61 8.40
CA GLU A 58 -15.97 6.31 7.10
C GLU A 58 -14.56 6.79 6.73
N ASP A 59 -13.61 6.71 7.65
CA ASP A 59 -12.25 7.14 7.39
C ASP A 59 -11.55 6.21 6.38
N ILE A 60 -10.42 6.65 5.87
CA ILE A 60 -9.58 5.86 4.95
C ILE A 60 -8.21 5.70 5.61
N ILE A 61 -7.70 4.48 5.61
CA ILE A 61 -6.37 4.15 6.09
C ILE A 61 -5.50 3.76 4.90
N ILE A 62 -4.34 4.38 4.81
CA ILE A 62 -3.29 4.10 3.83
C ILE A 62 -2.11 3.47 4.55
N PHE A 63 -1.63 2.34 4.05
CA PHE A 63 -0.33 1.76 4.37
C PHE A 63 0.57 1.96 3.17
N CYS A 64 1.72 2.59 3.33
CA CYS A 64 2.64 2.75 2.21
C CYS A 64 4.11 2.75 2.65
N HIS A 65 4.97 2.45 1.69
CA HIS A 65 6.41 2.52 1.86
C HIS A 65 6.87 3.96 2.03
N ASP A 66 8.04 4.13 2.62
CA ASP A 66 8.67 5.43 2.88
C ASP A 66 9.51 5.95 1.69
N ASP A 67 9.72 5.12 0.67
CA ASP A 67 10.57 5.37 -0.50
C ASP A 67 9.79 5.50 -1.83
N ILE A 68 8.53 5.88 -1.75
CA ILE A 68 7.66 6.09 -2.92
C ILE A 68 7.40 7.57 -3.20
N GLU A 69 7.08 7.88 -4.45
CA GLU A 69 6.54 9.16 -4.89
C GLU A 69 5.18 8.97 -5.56
N ILE A 70 4.21 9.78 -5.19
CA ILE A 70 2.90 9.86 -5.86
C ILE A 70 2.97 11.01 -6.86
N ARG A 71 2.81 10.70 -8.16
CA ARG A 71 3.00 11.65 -9.27
C ARG A 71 1.72 12.25 -9.82
N GLU A 72 0.59 11.88 -9.24
CA GLU A 72 -0.71 12.46 -9.60
C GLU A 72 -0.86 13.85 -8.95
N ASP A 73 -1.74 14.70 -9.51
CA ASP A 73 -2.15 15.91 -8.82
C ASP A 73 -2.83 15.56 -7.48
N PRO A 74 -2.56 16.31 -6.38
CA PRO A 74 -3.08 15.98 -5.05
C PRO A 74 -4.61 15.87 -4.97
N GLU A 75 -5.35 16.79 -5.62
CA GLU A 75 -6.81 16.76 -5.58
C GLU A 75 -7.36 15.60 -6.43
N VAL A 76 -6.72 15.33 -7.58
CA VAL A 76 -7.09 14.20 -8.46
C VAL A 76 -6.83 12.88 -7.74
N PHE A 77 -5.67 12.75 -7.09
CA PHE A 77 -5.32 11.56 -6.31
C PHE A 77 -6.33 11.29 -5.20
N LYS A 78 -6.61 12.32 -4.39
CA LYS A 78 -7.56 12.23 -3.29
C LYS A 78 -8.95 11.83 -3.76
N LYS A 79 -9.42 12.46 -4.85
CA LYS A 79 -10.72 12.12 -5.44
C LYS A 79 -10.76 10.66 -5.92
N LYS A 80 -9.77 10.21 -6.68
CA LYS A 80 -9.67 8.82 -7.16
C LYS A 80 -9.70 7.82 -6.02
N LEU A 81 -8.97 8.11 -4.93
CA LEU A 81 -8.92 7.24 -3.75
C LEU A 81 -10.29 7.12 -3.08
N ILE A 82 -10.98 8.25 -2.89
CA ILE A 82 -12.33 8.28 -2.31
C ILE A 82 -13.30 7.54 -3.21
N ASP A 83 -13.38 7.89 -4.50
CA ASP A 83 -14.29 7.29 -5.47
C ASP A 83 -14.12 5.75 -5.53
N ALA A 84 -12.86 5.26 -5.50
CA ALA A 84 -12.59 3.83 -5.55
C ALA A 84 -13.08 3.08 -4.29
N LEU A 85 -12.98 3.72 -3.11
CA LEU A 85 -13.38 3.12 -1.83
C LEU A 85 -14.84 3.40 -1.44
N GLU A 86 -15.62 4.08 -2.28
CA GLU A 86 -17.08 4.20 -2.12
C GLU A 86 -17.82 2.90 -2.44
N PHE A 87 -17.24 2.03 -3.27
CA PHE A 87 -17.85 0.74 -3.62
C PHE A 87 -17.66 -0.26 -2.48
N SER A 88 -18.75 -0.72 -1.88
CA SER A 88 -18.73 -1.63 -0.73
C SER A 88 -18.11 -3.00 -1.00
N ALA A 89 -17.96 -3.38 -2.26
CA ALA A 89 -17.31 -4.63 -2.67
C ALA A 89 -15.79 -4.50 -2.83
N VAL A 90 -15.21 -3.29 -2.63
CA VAL A 90 -13.77 -3.08 -2.72
C VAL A 90 -13.14 -3.29 -1.35
N GLY A 91 -12.22 -4.25 -1.26
CA GLY A 91 -11.41 -4.48 -0.07
C GLY A 91 -10.28 -3.43 0.04
N PHE A 92 -9.22 -3.64 -0.71
CA PHE A 92 -8.09 -2.71 -0.81
C PHE A 92 -7.98 -2.08 -2.20
N VAL A 93 -7.39 -0.90 -2.27
CA VAL A 93 -6.94 -0.26 -3.52
C VAL A 93 -5.44 -0.01 -3.47
N GLY A 94 -4.79 -0.16 -4.63
CA GLY A 94 -3.35 0.04 -4.79
C GLY A 94 -2.96 0.25 -6.25
N PRO A 95 -1.70 0.64 -6.55
CA PRO A 95 -1.27 0.99 -7.90
C PRO A 95 -0.91 -0.20 -8.78
N ALA A 96 -0.67 -1.37 -8.19
CA ALA A 96 -0.28 -2.58 -8.92
C ALA A 96 -0.74 -3.85 -8.20
N GLY A 97 -0.99 -4.90 -8.96
CA GLY A 97 -1.40 -6.19 -8.43
C GLY A 97 -1.60 -7.24 -9.52
N THR A 98 -2.12 -8.40 -9.13
CA THR A 98 -2.38 -9.52 -10.03
C THR A 98 -3.79 -10.10 -9.88
N THR A 99 -4.35 -10.59 -10.98
CA THR A 99 -5.63 -11.33 -10.98
C THR A 99 -5.46 -12.82 -10.68
N CYS A 100 -4.22 -13.28 -10.49
CA CYS A 100 -3.92 -14.68 -10.21
C CYS A 100 -2.66 -14.75 -9.34
N LEU A 101 -2.76 -15.40 -8.19
CA LEU A 101 -1.64 -15.67 -7.30
C LEU A 101 -1.30 -17.17 -7.36
N GLY A 102 -0.05 -17.49 -7.70
CA GLY A 102 0.44 -18.85 -7.70
C GLY A 102 0.78 -19.37 -6.29
N PRO A 103 1.08 -20.67 -6.15
CA PRO A 103 1.40 -21.28 -4.85
C PRO A 103 2.73 -20.77 -4.25
N ASP A 104 3.56 -20.11 -5.05
CA ASP A 104 4.80 -19.45 -4.63
C ASP A 104 4.57 -18.06 -3.99
N ALA A 105 3.32 -17.58 -4.04
CA ALA A 105 2.91 -16.25 -3.59
C ALA A 105 3.69 -15.08 -4.23
N VAL A 106 4.35 -15.31 -5.36
CA VAL A 106 5.09 -14.29 -6.12
C VAL A 106 4.15 -13.65 -7.14
N TRP A 107 3.47 -12.56 -6.75
CA TRP A 107 2.48 -11.92 -7.60
C TRP A 107 3.09 -11.34 -8.90
N TRP A 108 4.37 -10.93 -8.87
CA TRP A 108 5.11 -10.34 -10.00
C TRP A 108 5.85 -11.35 -10.88
N ASN A 109 5.56 -12.65 -10.79
CA ASN A 109 6.27 -13.67 -11.55
C ASN A 109 6.08 -13.52 -13.07
N ILE A 110 7.06 -14.05 -13.84
CA ILE A 110 7.11 -13.87 -15.30
C ILE A 110 5.94 -14.55 -16.02
N GLU A 111 5.42 -15.63 -15.47
CA GLU A 111 4.31 -16.37 -16.07
C GLU A 111 3.03 -15.55 -16.01
N ASN A 112 2.74 -14.92 -14.86
CA ASN A 112 1.63 -14.00 -14.71
C ASN A 112 1.77 -12.77 -15.61
N TRP A 113 2.99 -12.26 -15.76
CA TRP A 113 3.26 -11.17 -16.68
C TRP A 113 2.96 -11.54 -18.13
N GLN A 114 3.51 -12.66 -18.62
CA GLN A 114 3.27 -13.14 -19.97
C GLN A 114 1.81 -13.49 -20.25
N ALA A 115 1.08 -13.94 -19.23
CA ALA A 115 -0.35 -14.23 -19.31
C ALA A 115 -1.26 -12.99 -19.18
N GLY A 116 -0.69 -11.78 -19.03
CA GLY A 116 -1.44 -10.53 -18.91
C GLY A 116 -2.32 -10.46 -17.63
N LYS A 117 -1.88 -11.12 -16.56
CA LYS A 117 -2.62 -11.20 -15.29
C LYS A 117 -2.41 -9.99 -14.38
N HIS A 118 -1.42 -9.18 -14.64
CA HIS A 118 -1.13 -7.99 -13.86
C HIS A 118 -2.06 -6.83 -14.19
N ARG A 119 -2.23 -5.93 -13.22
CA ARG A 119 -2.98 -4.66 -13.34
C ARG A 119 -2.15 -3.53 -12.75
N GLY A 120 -2.37 -2.33 -13.28
CA GLY A 120 -1.78 -1.12 -12.75
C GLY A 120 -0.50 -0.68 -13.43
N ARG A 121 0.21 0.26 -12.79
CA ARG A 121 1.43 0.87 -13.33
C ARG A 121 2.30 1.41 -12.22
N VAL A 122 3.59 1.09 -12.26
CA VAL A 122 4.61 1.65 -11.37
C VAL A 122 5.80 2.14 -12.18
N THR A 123 6.36 3.28 -11.81
CA THR A 123 7.64 3.75 -12.33
C THR A 123 8.72 3.46 -11.30
N HIS A 124 9.78 2.84 -11.72
CA HIS A 124 10.93 2.47 -10.89
C HIS A 124 12.14 3.32 -11.25
N LEU A 125 13.08 3.44 -10.30
CA LEU A 125 14.42 3.95 -10.54
C LEU A 125 15.40 2.78 -10.53
N ASP A 126 16.26 2.69 -11.53
CA ASP A 126 17.37 1.75 -11.52
C ASP A 126 18.53 2.25 -10.64
N LYS A 127 19.59 1.45 -10.52
CA LYS A 127 20.78 1.79 -9.72
C LYS A 127 21.52 3.05 -10.21
N LEU A 128 21.22 3.53 -11.42
CA LEU A 128 21.76 4.75 -12.01
C LEU A 128 20.77 5.92 -11.95
N ASN A 129 19.69 5.80 -11.15
CA ASN A 129 18.57 6.74 -11.08
C ASN A 129 17.85 6.98 -12.43
N LYS A 130 17.94 6.02 -13.36
CA LYS A 130 17.18 6.07 -14.59
C LYS A 130 15.79 5.49 -14.39
N GLU A 131 14.78 6.23 -14.82
CA GLU A 131 13.41 5.78 -14.75
C GLU A 131 13.10 4.70 -15.79
N TYR A 132 12.36 3.68 -15.35
CA TYR A 132 11.68 2.73 -16.22
C TYR A 132 10.29 2.43 -15.70
N VAL A 133 9.36 2.12 -16.59
CA VAL A 133 7.96 1.89 -16.27
C VAL A 133 7.67 0.40 -16.37
N SER A 134 7.01 -0.13 -15.35
CA SER A 134 6.35 -1.44 -15.39
C SER A 134 4.85 -1.22 -15.71
N PRO A 135 4.45 -1.38 -17.00
CA PRO A 135 3.05 -1.24 -17.39
C PRO A 135 2.35 -2.59 -17.16
N TYR A 136 1.93 -2.85 -15.95
CA TYR A 136 1.31 -4.12 -15.56
C TYR A 136 0.00 -4.41 -16.31
N GLY A 137 -0.74 -3.36 -16.71
CA GLY A 137 -1.97 -3.50 -17.48
C GLY A 137 -2.99 -2.42 -17.14
N ALA A 138 -4.17 -2.48 -17.76
CA ALA A 138 -5.26 -1.57 -17.46
C ALA A 138 -5.71 -1.73 -15.98
N PRO A 139 -6.18 -0.64 -15.34
CA PRO A 139 -6.81 -0.75 -14.02
C PRO A 139 -7.95 -1.77 -14.00
N GLY A 140 -8.14 -2.46 -12.89
CA GLY A 140 -9.18 -3.46 -12.75
C GLY A 140 -9.05 -4.23 -11.44
N GLU A 141 -9.96 -5.16 -11.23
CA GLU A 141 -9.97 -6.04 -10.06
C GLU A 141 -8.76 -6.96 -10.04
N VAL A 142 -8.26 -7.22 -8.85
CA VAL A 142 -7.11 -8.10 -8.57
C VAL A 142 -7.40 -8.95 -7.33
N VAL A 143 -6.69 -10.04 -7.19
CA VAL A 143 -6.74 -10.89 -5.98
C VAL A 143 -5.63 -10.57 -5.00
N CYS A 144 -4.62 -9.85 -5.46
CA CYS A 144 -3.49 -9.44 -4.63
C CYS A 144 -2.91 -8.12 -5.13
N LEU A 145 -2.57 -7.23 -4.21
CA LEU A 145 -1.94 -5.94 -4.48
C LEU A 145 -0.48 -5.93 -3.98
N ASP A 146 0.33 -5.09 -4.60
CA ASP A 146 1.67 -4.74 -4.13
C ASP A 146 1.59 -3.86 -2.88
N GLY A 147 2.40 -4.18 -1.89
CA GLY A 147 2.44 -3.49 -0.61
C GLY A 147 3.00 -2.07 -0.64
N LEU A 148 3.56 -1.63 -1.78
CA LEU A 148 4.12 -0.27 -1.87
C LEU A 148 3.11 0.81 -1.48
N PHE A 149 1.82 0.57 -1.75
CA PHE A 149 0.71 1.42 -1.34
C PHE A 149 -0.59 0.61 -1.30
N LEU A 150 -1.22 0.57 -0.13
CA LEU A 150 -2.50 -0.08 0.10
C LEU A 150 -3.43 0.89 0.83
N ALA A 151 -4.67 1.03 0.37
CA ALA A 151 -5.65 1.83 1.09
C ALA A 151 -6.98 1.07 1.22
N ALA A 152 -7.61 1.20 2.39
CA ALA A 152 -8.88 0.53 2.70
C ALA A 152 -9.72 1.32 3.70
N LYS A 153 -11.00 0.96 3.79
CA LYS A 153 -11.89 1.36 4.88
C LYS A 153 -11.58 0.58 6.17
N PRO A 154 -11.81 1.16 7.36
CA PRO A 154 -11.61 0.49 8.64
C PRO A 154 -12.29 -0.89 8.74
N LYS A 155 -13.51 -1.01 8.23
CA LYS A 155 -14.25 -2.28 8.22
C LYS A 155 -13.48 -3.42 7.56
N VAL A 156 -12.85 -3.17 6.42
CA VAL A 156 -12.04 -4.17 5.71
C VAL A 156 -10.82 -4.57 6.55
N ILE A 157 -10.14 -3.59 7.15
CA ILE A 157 -8.96 -3.80 7.98
C ILE A 157 -9.33 -4.63 9.24
N GLU A 158 -10.48 -4.38 9.84
CA GLU A 158 -10.97 -5.11 11.01
C GLU A 158 -11.35 -6.56 10.66
N ASP A 159 -11.97 -6.78 9.50
CA ASP A 159 -12.36 -8.11 9.04
C ASP A 159 -11.14 -8.99 8.70
N VAL A 160 -10.12 -8.40 8.08
CA VAL A 160 -8.87 -9.10 7.72
C VAL A 160 -7.95 -9.27 8.93
N GLY A 161 -7.86 -8.25 9.79
CA GLY A 161 -6.88 -8.15 10.86
C GLY A 161 -5.49 -7.75 10.36
N LEU A 162 -4.69 -7.16 11.25
CA LEU A 162 -3.33 -6.70 10.94
C LEU A 162 -2.23 -7.55 11.59
N SER A 163 -2.60 -8.56 12.36
CA SER A 163 -1.65 -9.39 13.08
C SER A 163 -0.88 -10.31 12.12
N ARG A 164 0.40 -10.52 12.41
CA ARG A 164 1.21 -11.47 11.65
C ARG A 164 0.74 -12.90 11.89
N PRO A 165 0.48 -13.68 10.82
CA PRO A 165 0.19 -15.11 10.97
C PRO A 165 1.37 -15.86 11.61
N GLU A 166 1.10 -16.86 12.46
CA GLU A 166 2.13 -17.61 13.18
C GLU A 166 3.11 -18.33 12.25
N PHE A 167 2.66 -18.73 11.05
CA PHE A 167 3.48 -19.43 10.05
C PHE A 167 4.36 -18.50 9.20
N PHE A 168 4.25 -17.17 9.36
CA PHE A 168 5.14 -16.22 8.67
C PHE A 168 6.41 -16.02 9.52
N GLU A 169 7.57 -16.24 8.94
CA GLU A 169 8.86 -16.03 9.59
C GLU A 169 9.33 -14.56 9.45
N GLY A 170 8.97 -13.89 8.34
CA GLY A 170 9.35 -12.51 8.05
C GLY A 170 8.53 -11.48 8.81
N GLU A 171 9.16 -10.35 9.12
CA GLU A 171 8.50 -9.21 9.80
C GLU A 171 8.19 -8.06 8.83
N TRP A 172 8.76 -8.12 7.61
CA TRP A 172 8.66 -7.07 6.59
C TRP A 172 8.04 -7.55 5.29
N ASP A 173 7.93 -8.86 5.09
CA ASP A 173 7.53 -9.46 3.83
C ASP A 173 6.11 -10.03 3.93
N PHE A 174 5.43 -10.17 2.79
CA PHE A 174 4.15 -10.85 2.62
C PHE A 174 2.94 -10.27 3.37
N TYR A 175 3.07 -9.12 4.04
CA TYR A 175 1.95 -8.47 4.71
C TYR A 175 0.87 -8.04 3.69
N ASP A 176 1.29 -7.56 2.54
CA ASP A 176 0.46 -7.14 1.42
C ASP A 176 -0.36 -8.29 0.86
N ILE A 177 0.29 -9.43 0.60
CA ILE A 177 -0.37 -10.65 0.15
C ILE A 177 -1.36 -11.11 1.20
N HIS A 178 -0.94 -11.15 2.48
CA HIS A 178 -1.80 -11.58 3.58
C HIS A 178 -3.05 -10.70 3.69
N TYR A 179 -2.90 -9.37 3.68
CA TYR A 179 -4.04 -8.47 3.83
C TYR A 179 -4.96 -8.51 2.62
N THR A 180 -4.40 -8.48 1.41
CA THR A 180 -5.21 -8.28 0.20
C THR A 180 -5.88 -9.55 -0.31
N THR A 181 -5.36 -10.74 0.03
CA THR A 181 -6.00 -12.02 -0.35
C THR A 181 -7.14 -12.42 0.57
N GLN A 182 -7.34 -11.76 1.69
CA GLN A 182 -8.40 -12.04 2.66
C GLN A 182 -9.52 -10.99 2.65
N ALA A 183 -9.36 -9.92 1.88
CA ALA A 183 -10.29 -8.80 1.79
C ALA A 183 -11.46 -9.04 0.82
#